data_1aed863448e7b361414a8f6a1406baa3
#
_entry.id   1aed863448e7b361414a8f6a1406baa3
#
_cell.length_a   1.000
_cell.length_b   1.000
_cell.length_c   1.000
_cell.angle_alpha   90.00
_cell.angle_beta   90.00
_cell.angle_gamma   90.00
#
_symmetry.space_group_name_H-M   'P 1'
#
loop_
_entity.id
_entity.type
_entity.pdbx_description
1 polymer ?
#
loop_
_entity_poly.entity_id
_entity_poly.type
_entity_poly.pdbx_seq_one_letter_code
_entity_poly.pdbx_strand_id
1 'polypeptide(L)'
;PSVSTTYMLIAIDSCGVDTAYFDVNIPNDIYQTSSDSVICKEDSLTLFANGGITYRWSGTNIIHIDSANPIISPTQSTMYYVDITTPNGCVYTDSVYIDVDISIPNIILQDTVNLCFGDSILVAPSNIESAIWSPLINPYDTIGNNIWIKSDSNMTFYMSSQNACGQSS
;
A
#
# COMPACT_ATOMS: atom_id res chain seq x y z
N PRO A 1 30.44 20.40 7.70
CA PRO A 1 29.37 21.37 7.93
C PRO A 1 28.01 20.76 7.59
N SER A 2 26.96 21.21 8.22
CA SER A 2 25.55 20.83 7.91
C SER A 2 24.89 21.79 6.90
N VAL A 3 25.60 22.84 6.54
CA VAL A 3 25.19 23.84 5.54
C VAL A 3 26.40 24.24 4.71
N SER A 4 26.16 24.72 3.50
CA SER A 4 27.23 25.24 2.64
C SER A 4 28.00 26.32 3.39
N THR A 5 29.32 26.19 3.42
CA THR A 5 30.20 27.00 4.28
C THR A 5 31.50 27.32 3.55
N THR A 6 31.89 28.59 3.59
CA THR A 6 33.23 29.05 3.12
C THR A 6 34.19 29.01 4.30
N TYR A 7 35.30 28.33 4.14
CA TYR A 7 36.40 28.30 5.08
C TYR A 7 37.50 29.24 4.59
N MET A 8 38.08 29.98 5.52
CA MET A 8 39.22 30.82 5.29
C MET A 8 40.47 30.23 5.97
N LEU A 9 41.52 30.03 5.22
CA LEU A 9 42.84 29.66 5.72
C LEU A 9 43.71 30.92 5.73
N ILE A 10 44.30 31.19 6.85
CA ILE A 10 45.30 32.25 7.01
C ILE A 10 46.64 31.61 7.28
N ALA A 11 47.61 31.88 6.40
CA ALA A 11 49.00 31.50 6.58
C ALA A 11 49.81 32.74 6.99
N ILE A 12 50.60 32.62 8.06
CA ILE A 12 51.41 33.74 8.59
C ILE A 12 52.84 33.24 8.71
N ASP A 13 53.78 34.01 8.13
CA ASP A 13 55.20 33.81 8.37
C ASP A 13 55.90 35.14 8.70
N SER A 14 57.25 35.13 8.78
CA SER A 14 58.05 36.31 9.07
C SER A 14 58.08 37.36 7.94
N CYS A 15 57.57 37.01 6.75
CA CYS A 15 57.56 37.83 5.55
C CYS A 15 56.17 38.39 5.22
N GLY A 16 55.11 37.87 5.84
CA GLY A 16 53.75 38.38 5.59
C GLY A 16 52.61 37.43 5.99
N VAL A 17 51.45 37.80 5.53
CA VAL A 17 50.20 37.07 5.72
C VAL A 17 49.60 36.76 4.35
N ASP A 18 49.20 35.52 4.13
CA ASP A 18 48.44 35.08 2.95
C ASP A 18 47.13 34.46 3.36
N THR A 19 46.11 34.59 2.53
CA THR A 19 44.77 34.04 2.78
C THR A 19 44.26 33.26 1.58
N ALA A 20 43.71 32.08 1.84
CA ALA A 20 43.02 31.26 0.86
C ALA A 20 41.59 30.93 1.36
N TYR A 21 40.66 30.80 0.42
CA TYR A 21 39.27 30.44 0.69
C TYR A 21 38.98 29.10 0.07
N PHE A 22 38.19 28.29 0.80
CA PHE A 22 37.74 26.99 0.36
C PHE A 22 36.24 26.86 0.63
N ASP A 23 35.47 26.66 -0.44
CA ASP A 23 34.02 26.51 -0.34
C ASP A 23 33.63 25.04 -0.25
N VAL A 24 32.87 24.69 0.78
CA VAL A 24 32.21 23.41 0.90
C VAL A 24 30.74 23.64 0.59
N ASN A 25 30.30 23.14 -0.54
CA ASN A 25 28.91 23.22 -0.95
C ASN A 25 28.16 21.94 -0.52
N ILE A 26 27.06 22.11 0.22
CA ILE A 26 26.12 21.04 0.55
C ILE A 26 24.91 21.23 -0.35
N PRO A 27 24.68 20.34 -1.32
CA PRO A 27 23.53 20.47 -2.20
C PRO A 27 22.24 20.30 -1.38
N ASN A 28 21.26 21.13 -1.69
CA ASN A 28 19.90 20.97 -1.16
C ASN A 28 19.08 20.12 -2.16
N ASP A 29 19.46 18.86 -2.25
CA ASP A 29 18.78 17.92 -3.14
C ASP A 29 17.42 17.54 -2.55
N ILE A 30 16.37 17.68 -3.36
CA ILE A 30 15.01 17.26 -3.00
C ILE A 30 14.73 15.96 -3.76
N TYR A 31 14.52 14.89 -3.02
CA TYR A 31 14.09 13.62 -3.58
C TYR A 31 12.76 13.20 -2.96
N GLN A 32 12.00 12.42 -3.70
CA GLN A 32 10.72 11.88 -3.27
C GLN A 32 10.57 10.46 -3.78
N THR A 33 9.90 9.64 -2.99
CA THR A 33 9.54 8.26 -3.35
C THR A 33 8.07 8.03 -3.10
N SER A 34 7.55 6.91 -3.61
CA SER A 34 6.21 6.43 -3.26
C SER A 34 6.07 6.31 -1.74
N SER A 35 4.89 6.58 -1.24
CA SER A 35 4.51 6.25 0.14
C SER A 35 4.16 4.77 0.27
N ASP A 36 4.18 4.28 1.51
CA ASP A 36 3.67 2.95 1.86
C ASP A 36 2.25 2.76 1.34
N SER A 37 1.96 1.54 0.88
CA SER A 37 0.70 1.23 0.21
C SER A 37 0.26 -0.20 0.49
N VAL A 38 -1.03 -0.44 0.32
CA VAL A 38 -1.64 -1.77 0.39
C VAL A 38 -2.10 -2.16 -1.01
N ILE A 39 -1.80 -3.38 -1.43
CA ILE A 39 -2.28 -3.96 -2.69
C ILE A 39 -2.85 -5.36 -2.44
N CYS A 40 -3.69 -5.83 -3.33
CA CYS A 40 -4.17 -7.19 -3.27
C CYS A 40 -3.12 -8.18 -3.79
N LYS A 41 -3.19 -9.41 -3.32
CA LYS A 41 -2.35 -10.50 -3.85
C LYS A 41 -2.53 -10.61 -5.37
N GLU A 42 -1.42 -10.78 -6.09
CA GLU A 42 -1.34 -10.86 -7.55
C GLU A 42 -1.52 -9.54 -8.30
N ASP A 43 -1.80 -8.44 -7.59
CA ASP A 43 -1.78 -7.11 -8.20
C ASP A 43 -0.36 -6.63 -8.45
N SER A 44 -0.27 -5.64 -9.34
CA SER A 44 0.97 -4.94 -9.65
C SER A 44 0.84 -3.47 -9.31
N LEU A 45 1.91 -2.87 -8.82
CA LEU A 45 1.98 -1.46 -8.50
C LEU A 45 3.21 -0.84 -9.18
N THR A 46 3.04 0.38 -9.68
CA THR A 46 4.17 1.18 -10.15
C THR A 46 4.65 2.06 -9.00
N LEU A 47 5.88 1.86 -8.54
CA LEU A 47 6.54 2.77 -7.62
C LEU A 47 7.09 3.97 -8.39
N PHE A 48 7.44 5.02 -7.68
CA PHE A 48 8.16 6.14 -8.26
C PHE A 48 9.28 6.64 -7.33
N ALA A 49 10.31 7.21 -7.94
CA ALA A 49 11.33 8.01 -7.29
C ALA A 49 11.70 9.18 -8.19
N ASN A 50 12.03 10.32 -7.60
CA ASN A 50 12.49 11.50 -8.33
C ASN A 50 13.67 12.19 -7.60
N GLY A 51 14.20 13.26 -8.21
CA GLY A 51 15.30 14.05 -7.64
C GLY A 51 16.70 13.54 -7.99
N GLY A 52 16.82 12.40 -8.67
CA GLY A 52 18.09 11.82 -9.10
C GLY A 52 18.27 11.78 -10.61
N ILE A 53 19.50 11.47 -11.03
CA ILE A 53 19.84 11.13 -12.42
C ILE A 53 19.87 9.62 -12.67
N THR A 54 20.08 8.84 -11.62
CA THR A 54 19.99 7.37 -11.67
C THR A 54 19.27 6.85 -10.43
N TYR A 55 18.63 5.71 -10.60
CA TYR A 55 17.86 5.03 -9.58
C TYR A 55 18.28 3.57 -9.56
N ARG A 56 18.29 2.95 -8.39
CA ARG A 56 18.50 1.51 -8.24
C ARG A 56 17.62 0.96 -7.15
N TRP A 57 16.60 0.26 -7.58
CA TRP A 57 15.66 -0.40 -6.67
C TRP A 57 16.15 -1.79 -6.27
N SER A 58 15.79 -2.19 -5.07
CA SER A 58 16.00 -3.55 -4.56
C SER A 58 14.77 -4.03 -3.81
N GLY A 59 14.51 -5.32 -3.91
CA GLY A 59 13.32 -6.01 -3.38
C GLY A 59 12.97 -7.21 -4.23
N THR A 60 11.81 -7.81 -3.99
CA THR A 60 11.33 -8.98 -4.72
C THR A 60 10.41 -8.59 -5.87
N ASN A 61 10.46 -9.35 -6.97
CA ASN A 61 9.55 -9.19 -8.11
C ASN A 61 9.49 -7.76 -8.66
N ILE A 62 10.64 -7.15 -8.94
CA ILE A 62 10.76 -5.83 -9.55
C ILE A 62 11.08 -5.97 -11.03
N ILE A 63 10.34 -5.23 -11.86
CA ILE A 63 10.62 -5.03 -13.28
C ILE A 63 11.20 -3.64 -13.48
N HIS A 64 12.32 -3.53 -14.20
CA HIS A 64 13.04 -2.28 -14.45
C HIS A 64 13.62 -1.64 -13.17
N ILE A 65 14.51 -2.37 -12.50
CA ILE A 65 15.13 -1.94 -11.23
C ILE A 65 15.89 -0.61 -11.30
N ASP A 66 16.34 -0.21 -12.47
CA ASP A 66 17.09 1.05 -12.69
C ASP A 66 16.17 2.19 -13.20
N SER A 67 14.85 1.98 -13.22
CA SER A 67 13.87 2.99 -13.63
C SER A 67 13.50 3.92 -12.47
N ALA A 68 13.16 5.18 -12.79
CA ALA A 68 12.48 6.05 -11.84
C ALA A 68 11.09 5.52 -11.43
N ASN A 69 10.47 4.69 -12.30
CA ASN A 69 9.13 4.14 -12.11
C ASN A 69 9.13 2.63 -12.35
N PRO A 70 9.68 1.81 -11.44
CA PRO A 70 9.65 0.36 -11.58
C PRO A 70 8.25 -0.19 -11.32
N ILE A 71 7.97 -1.36 -11.89
CA ILE A 71 6.75 -2.11 -11.61
C ILE A 71 7.11 -3.24 -10.65
N ILE A 72 6.29 -3.41 -9.63
CA ILE A 72 6.42 -4.47 -8.63
C ILE A 72 5.17 -5.35 -8.61
N SER A 73 5.35 -6.64 -8.26
CA SER A 73 4.27 -7.61 -8.10
C SER A 73 4.60 -8.53 -6.91
N PRO A 74 4.60 -8.00 -5.69
CA PRO A 74 4.94 -8.80 -4.52
C PRO A 74 3.85 -9.84 -4.23
N THR A 75 4.26 -11.03 -3.78
CA THR A 75 3.33 -12.10 -3.34
C THR A 75 3.13 -12.12 -1.82
N GLN A 76 3.92 -11.33 -1.10
CA GLN A 76 3.87 -11.17 0.36
C GLN A 76 4.29 -9.74 0.70
N SER A 77 3.79 -9.23 1.82
CA SER A 77 4.17 -7.92 2.34
C SER A 77 5.68 -7.81 2.47
N THR A 78 6.25 -6.76 1.91
CA THR A 78 7.70 -6.60 1.80
C THR A 78 8.12 -5.13 1.72
N MET A 79 9.40 -4.91 2.03
CA MET A 79 10.04 -3.60 1.90
C MET A 79 10.79 -3.51 0.58
N TYR A 80 10.68 -2.39 -0.09
CA TYR A 80 11.47 -2.01 -1.25
C TYR A 80 12.40 -0.85 -0.86
N TYR A 81 13.61 -0.87 -1.40
CA TYR A 81 14.58 0.19 -1.18
C TYR A 81 14.99 0.78 -2.52
N VAL A 82 15.29 2.06 -2.53
CA VAL A 82 15.83 2.74 -3.71
C VAL A 82 17.04 3.57 -3.33
N ASP A 83 18.11 3.40 -4.10
CA ASP A 83 19.25 4.32 -4.10
C ASP A 83 19.07 5.34 -5.23
N ILE A 84 19.04 6.61 -4.86
CA ILE A 84 18.86 7.76 -5.74
C ILE A 84 20.18 8.48 -5.83
N THR A 85 20.79 8.52 -7.01
CA THR A 85 22.03 9.27 -7.25
C THR A 85 21.70 10.62 -7.87
N THR A 86 22.11 11.69 -7.21
CA THR A 86 21.89 13.07 -7.69
C THR A 86 22.95 13.50 -8.68
N PRO A 87 22.75 14.63 -9.42
CA PRO A 87 23.74 15.18 -10.34
C PRO A 87 25.08 15.51 -9.67
N ASN A 88 25.07 15.77 -8.37
CA ASN A 88 26.26 16.05 -7.57
C ASN A 88 27.00 14.80 -7.09
N GLY A 89 26.51 13.60 -7.46
CA GLY A 89 27.09 12.32 -7.07
C GLY A 89 26.73 11.85 -5.65
N CYS A 90 25.85 12.56 -4.95
CA CYS A 90 25.33 12.10 -3.67
C CYS A 90 24.35 10.94 -3.90
N VAL A 91 24.39 9.94 -3.01
CA VAL A 91 23.45 8.82 -3.02
C VAL A 91 22.56 8.91 -1.78
N TYR A 92 21.25 8.91 -2.02
CA TYR A 92 20.23 8.85 -0.97
C TYR A 92 19.49 7.53 -1.06
N THR A 93 19.33 6.86 0.05
CA THR A 93 18.56 5.61 0.14
C THR A 93 17.24 5.90 0.84
N ASP A 94 16.15 5.46 0.24
CA ASP A 94 14.81 5.53 0.82
C ASP A 94 14.12 4.17 0.72
N SER A 95 12.99 4.00 1.42
CA SER A 95 12.27 2.73 1.47
C SER A 95 10.77 2.92 1.39
N VAL A 96 10.10 1.95 0.79
CA VAL A 96 8.65 1.88 0.64
C VAL A 96 8.19 0.52 1.12
N TYR A 97 7.25 0.48 2.08
CA TYR A 97 6.61 -0.74 2.51
C TYR A 97 5.34 -1.01 1.71
N ILE A 98 5.25 -2.20 1.16
CA ILE A 98 4.05 -2.66 0.46
C ILE A 98 3.44 -3.79 1.27
N ASP A 99 2.24 -3.55 1.75
CA ASP A 99 1.43 -4.57 2.40
C ASP A 99 0.61 -5.31 1.35
N VAL A 100 0.67 -6.64 1.37
CA VAL A 100 -0.10 -7.49 0.45
C VAL A 100 -1.27 -8.08 1.21
N ASP A 101 -2.44 -7.55 0.94
CA ASP A 101 -3.67 -8.08 1.50
C ASP A 101 -4.05 -9.39 0.78
N ILE A 102 -4.00 -10.48 1.52
CA ILE A 102 -4.40 -11.82 1.06
C ILE A 102 -5.79 -12.19 1.58
N SER A 103 -6.46 -11.27 2.28
CA SER A 103 -7.76 -11.56 2.87
C SER A 103 -8.83 -11.65 1.78
N ILE A 104 -9.50 -12.78 1.75
CA ILE A 104 -10.81 -12.92 1.11
C ILE A 104 -11.85 -12.94 2.22
N PRO A 105 -13.05 -12.40 1.98
CA PRO A 105 -14.11 -12.44 2.98
C PRO A 105 -14.34 -13.87 3.45
N ASN A 106 -14.23 -14.10 4.75
CA ASN A 106 -14.53 -15.40 5.34
C ASN A 106 -15.97 -15.39 5.89
N ILE A 107 -16.89 -15.90 5.09
CA ILE A 107 -18.30 -15.93 5.43
C ILE A 107 -18.52 -16.99 6.51
N ILE A 108 -18.97 -16.55 7.69
CA ILE A 108 -19.42 -17.43 8.76
C ILE A 108 -20.94 -17.31 8.83
N LEU A 109 -21.62 -18.34 8.36
CA LEU A 109 -23.06 -18.41 8.31
C LEU A 109 -23.52 -19.82 8.74
N GLN A 110 -24.70 -19.91 9.34
CA GLN A 110 -25.29 -21.18 9.64
C GLN A 110 -25.96 -21.77 8.39
N ASP A 111 -25.58 -22.99 8.01
CA ASP A 111 -25.98 -23.61 6.73
C ASP A 111 -27.51 -23.85 6.63
N THR A 112 -28.17 -24.16 7.75
CA THR A 112 -29.60 -24.48 7.77
C THR A 112 -30.22 -23.98 9.04
N VAL A 113 -31.39 -23.35 8.92
CA VAL A 113 -32.22 -22.91 10.03
C VAL A 113 -33.61 -23.47 9.84
N ASN A 114 -34.17 -24.11 10.89
CA ASN A 114 -35.53 -24.57 10.90
C ASN A 114 -36.44 -23.54 11.58
N LEU A 115 -37.44 -23.07 10.86
CA LEU A 115 -38.42 -22.11 11.35
C LEU A 115 -39.82 -22.71 11.29
N CYS A 116 -40.69 -22.34 12.24
CA CYS A 116 -42.11 -22.64 12.12
C CYS A 116 -42.76 -21.72 11.08
N PHE A 117 -43.81 -22.18 10.46
CA PHE A 117 -44.54 -21.38 9.46
C PHE A 117 -44.98 -20.03 10.06
N GLY A 118 -44.65 -18.96 9.37
CA GLY A 118 -44.95 -17.58 9.77
C GLY A 118 -43.93 -16.93 10.69
N ASP A 119 -42.96 -17.69 11.20
CA ASP A 119 -41.86 -17.13 11.99
C ASP A 119 -40.86 -16.34 11.11
N SER A 120 -40.11 -15.51 11.77
CA SER A 120 -39.07 -14.71 11.09
C SER A 120 -37.73 -14.82 11.81
N ILE A 121 -36.65 -14.80 11.06
CA ILE A 121 -35.27 -14.76 11.59
C ILE A 121 -34.45 -13.68 10.93
N LEU A 122 -33.60 -13.06 11.74
CA LEU A 122 -32.53 -12.20 11.23
C LEU A 122 -31.29 -13.05 10.98
N VAL A 123 -30.84 -13.13 9.73
CA VAL A 123 -29.59 -13.75 9.37
C VAL A 123 -28.51 -12.64 9.29
N ALA A 124 -27.50 -12.74 10.14
CA ALA A 124 -26.46 -11.75 10.32
C ALA A 124 -25.09 -12.41 10.09
N PRO A 125 -24.55 -12.33 8.87
CA PRO A 125 -23.22 -12.84 8.59
C PRO A 125 -22.15 -12.01 9.33
N SER A 126 -21.04 -12.63 9.66
CA SER A 126 -19.90 -11.98 10.31
C SER A 126 -18.65 -12.05 9.44
N ASN A 127 -17.67 -11.19 9.76
CA ASN A 127 -16.38 -11.10 9.07
C ASN A 127 -16.49 -10.73 7.58
N ILE A 128 -17.41 -9.84 7.24
CA ILE A 128 -17.62 -9.36 5.89
C ILE A 128 -17.79 -7.83 5.88
N GLU A 129 -17.35 -7.20 4.79
CA GLU A 129 -17.53 -5.76 4.57
C GLU A 129 -18.87 -5.46 3.91
N SER A 130 -19.27 -6.30 2.96
CA SER A 130 -20.53 -6.15 2.23
C SER A 130 -21.17 -7.52 1.97
N ALA A 131 -22.51 -7.59 1.95
CA ALA A 131 -23.24 -8.78 1.57
C ALA A 131 -24.19 -8.50 0.41
N ILE A 132 -24.22 -9.42 -0.56
CA ILE A 132 -25.20 -9.46 -1.64
C ILE A 132 -26.00 -10.76 -1.48
N TRP A 133 -27.29 -10.62 -1.28
CA TRP A 133 -28.20 -11.74 -1.10
C TRP A 133 -28.98 -12.06 -2.37
N SER A 134 -29.25 -13.33 -2.61
CA SER A 134 -30.04 -13.81 -3.75
C SER A 134 -30.82 -15.07 -3.35
N PRO A 135 -32.10 -15.22 -3.76
CA PRO A 135 -32.89 -14.22 -4.46
C PRO A 135 -33.40 -13.11 -3.51
N LEU A 136 -33.49 -11.90 -4.02
CA LEU A 136 -34.17 -10.79 -3.35
C LEU A 136 -35.66 -10.88 -3.72
N ILE A 137 -36.43 -11.74 -3.02
CA ILE A 137 -37.85 -11.90 -3.24
C ILE A 137 -38.59 -11.28 -2.05
N ASN A 138 -39.44 -10.29 -2.33
CA ASN A 138 -40.30 -9.68 -1.31
C ASN A 138 -41.06 -10.77 -0.50
N PRO A 139 -41.09 -10.76 0.86
CA PRO A 139 -40.99 -9.58 1.73
C PRO A 139 -39.72 -9.52 2.59
N TYR A 140 -38.57 -9.64 2.03
CA TYR A 140 -37.33 -9.66 2.79
C TYR A 140 -36.73 -8.26 2.85
N ASP A 141 -36.47 -7.79 4.06
CA ASP A 141 -35.80 -6.52 4.31
C ASP A 141 -34.31 -6.77 4.57
N THR A 142 -33.45 -6.14 3.80
CA THR A 142 -32.03 -6.10 4.08
C THR A 142 -31.71 -4.87 4.95
N ILE A 143 -30.98 -5.07 6.04
CA ILE A 143 -30.47 -4.00 6.91
C ILE A 143 -28.95 -4.10 6.94
N GLY A 144 -28.30 -3.28 6.12
CA GLY A 144 -26.86 -3.41 5.92
C GLY A 144 -26.52 -4.77 5.31
N ASN A 145 -25.67 -5.55 5.98
CA ASN A 145 -25.28 -6.89 5.54
C ASN A 145 -26.27 -7.99 5.95
N ASN A 146 -27.25 -7.67 6.76
CA ASN A 146 -28.18 -8.64 7.33
C ASN A 146 -29.45 -8.77 6.47
N ILE A 147 -30.10 -9.92 6.56
CA ILE A 147 -31.40 -10.14 5.90
C ILE A 147 -32.42 -10.70 6.91
N TRP A 148 -33.65 -10.15 6.91
CA TRP A 148 -34.78 -10.74 7.59
C TRP A 148 -35.45 -11.74 6.66
N ILE A 149 -35.59 -12.97 7.13
CA ILE A 149 -36.24 -14.06 6.39
C ILE A 149 -37.50 -14.45 7.14
N LYS A 150 -38.66 -14.46 6.45
CA LYS A 150 -39.91 -14.97 6.96
C LYS A 150 -40.22 -16.34 6.34
N SER A 151 -40.64 -17.29 7.16
CA SER A 151 -40.87 -18.66 6.73
C SER A 151 -42.28 -18.86 6.21
N ASP A 152 -42.47 -18.70 4.90
CA ASP A 152 -43.71 -19.04 4.20
C ASP A 152 -43.58 -20.34 3.37
N SER A 153 -42.36 -20.75 3.07
CA SER A 153 -41.99 -21.96 2.32
C SER A 153 -40.52 -22.29 2.50
N ASN A 154 -40.11 -23.50 2.12
CA ASN A 154 -38.69 -23.84 2.06
C ASN A 154 -38.00 -23.05 0.95
N MET A 155 -36.98 -22.32 1.30
CA MET A 155 -36.20 -21.51 0.37
C MET A 155 -34.69 -21.63 0.63
N THR A 156 -33.92 -21.48 -0.41
CA THR A 156 -32.47 -21.40 -0.34
C THR A 156 -32.05 -20.00 -0.72
N PHE A 157 -31.24 -19.40 0.13
CA PHE A 157 -30.63 -18.10 -0.11
C PHE A 157 -29.15 -18.27 -0.37
N TYR A 158 -28.66 -17.52 -1.29
CA TYR A 158 -27.24 -17.41 -1.58
C TYR A 158 -26.75 -16.05 -1.10
N MET A 159 -25.58 -16.04 -0.50
CA MET A 159 -24.92 -14.81 -0.13
C MET A 159 -23.53 -14.78 -0.74
N SER A 160 -23.18 -13.67 -1.37
CA SER A 160 -21.80 -13.36 -1.74
C SER A 160 -21.33 -12.16 -0.96
N SER A 161 -20.07 -12.15 -0.61
CA SER A 161 -19.38 -11.03 0.03
C SER A 161 -18.18 -10.62 -0.78
N GLN A 162 -17.89 -9.33 -0.77
CA GLN A 162 -16.78 -8.75 -1.48
C GLN A 162 -16.05 -7.79 -0.57
N ASN A 163 -14.73 -7.80 -0.64
CA ASN A 163 -13.86 -6.75 -0.15
C ASN A 163 -13.04 -6.17 -1.30
N ALA A 164 -12.12 -5.26 -1.01
CA ALA A 164 -11.27 -4.65 -2.02
C ALA A 164 -10.41 -5.66 -2.80
N CYS A 165 -10.11 -6.83 -2.20
CA CYS A 165 -9.18 -7.82 -2.75
C CYS A 165 -9.84 -9.13 -3.22
N GLY A 166 -11.15 -9.29 -3.11
CA GLY A 166 -11.78 -10.51 -3.62
C GLY A 166 -13.25 -10.69 -3.25
N GLN A 167 -13.83 -11.78 -3.75
CA GLN A 167 -15.19 -12.22 -3.47
C GLN A 167 -15.17 -13.59 -2.81
N SER A 168 -16.14 -13.82 -1.92
CA SER A 168 -16.45 -15.11 -1.35
C SER A 168 -17.97 -15.36 -1.40
N SER A 169 -18.39 -16.60 -1.62
CA SER A 169 -19.80 -17.01 -1.71
C SER A 169 -20.03 -18.35 -1.00
#